data_85f55cc36170e0d72fffb6643f2ab997
#
_entry.id   85f55cc36170e0d72fffb6643f2ab997
#
_cell.length_a   1.000
_cell.length_b   1.000
_cell.length_c   1.000
_cell.angle_alpha   90.00
_cell.angle_beta   90.00
_cell.angle_gamma   90.00
#
_symmetry.space_group_name_H-M   'P 1'
#
loop_
_entity.id
_entity.type
_entity.pdbx_description
1 polymer ?
#
loop_
_entity_poly.entity_id
_entity_poly.type
_entity_poly.pdbx_seq_one_letter_code
_entity_poly.pdbx_strand_id
1 'polypeptide(L)'
;MKKINVITVDGPSASGKGELSRKIAFDYRFKILDSGLLYRLFAYLHKKNSDYEEIADKIKNKIIFQSKREAVYVFDQSNDITNKLRTEEIAKEASKLSSRDNVRKSLFDIQRSFYNDKGLVADGRDMGTVVFKDAKLKIFLKASSKVRA
;
A
#
# COMPACT_ATOMS: atom_id res chain seq x y z
N MET A 1 3.65 3.57 24.30
CA MET A 1 4.16 3.65 22.90
C MET A 1 4.04 5.08 22.41
N LYS A 2 5.13 5.63 21.91
CA LYS A 2 5.13 6.98 21.34
C LYS A 2 4.37 6.96 20.02
N LYS A 3 3.41 7.88 19.84
CA LYS A 3 2.65 7.99 18.58
C LYS A 3 3.49 8.71 17.53
N ILE A 4 3.34 8.27 16.29
CA ILE A 4 4.01 8.88 15.13
C ILE A 4 2.98 9.52 14.19
N ASN A 5 3.44 10.39 13.33
CA ASN A 5 2.56 11.19 12.45
C ASN A 5 2.05 10.35 11.27
N VAL A 6 1.31 9.30 11.59
CA VAL A 6 0.69 8.40 10.62
C VAL A 6 -0.81 8.35 10.89
N ILE A 7 -1.57 8.41 9.81
CA ILE A 7 -3.01 8.15 9.82
C ILE A 7 -3.21 6.86 9.05
N THR A 8 -3.77 5.83 9.68
CA THR A 8 -4.08 4.58 9.00
C THR A 8 -5.53 4.56 8.57
N VAL A 9 -5.78 4.06 7.37
CA VAL A 9 -7.13 3.87 6.83
C VAL A 9 -7.24 2.41 6.40
N ASP A 10 -7.93 1.63 7.19
CA ASP A 10 -8.11 0.20 6.94
C ASP A 10 -9.56 -0.08 6.58
N GLY A 11 -9.76 -1.07 5.74
CA GLY A 11 -11.10 -1.48 5.34
C GLY A 11 -11.07 -2.42 4.14
N PRO A 12 -12.22 -3.04 3.86
CA PRO A 12 -12.32 -3.95 2.72
C PRO A 12 -12.33 -3.20 1.39
N SER A 13 -12.16 -3.94 0.30
CA SER A 13 -12.37 -3.40 -1.04
C SER A 13 -13.78 -2.82 -1.15
N ALA A 14 -13.95 -1.82 -2.00
CA ALA A 14 -15.24 -1.15 -2.24
C ALA A 14 -15.81 -0.44 -1.00
N SER A 15 -14.96 -0.06 -0.04
CA SER A 15 -15.38 0.73 1.12
C SER A 15 -15.14 2.22 0.94
N GLY A 16 -14.49 2.63 -0.17
CA GLY A 16 -14.10 4.02 -0.39
C GLY A 16 -12.80 4.42 0.29
N LYS A 17 -12.06 3.47 0.86
CA LYS A 17 -10.85 3.79 1.62
C LYS A 17 -9.76 4.45 0.79
N GLY A 18 -9.59 4.03 -0.45
CA GLY A 18 -8.56 4.62 -1.33
C GLY A 18 -8.83 6.08 -1.62
N GLU A 19 -10.07 6.41 -1.95
CA GLU A 19 -10.47 7.80 -2.20
C GLU A 19 -10.32 8.67 -0.95
N LEU A 20 -10.77 8.17 0.19
CA LEU A 20 -10.63 8.87 1.48
C LEU A 20 -9.15 9.08 1.81
N SER A 21 -8.33 8.06 1.65
CA SER A 21 -6.90 8.12 1.94
C SER A 21 -6.20 9.18 1.09
N ARG A 22 -6.49 9.22 -0.20
CA ARG A 22 -5.91 10.22 -1.10
C ARG A 22 -6.38 11.63 -0.76
N LYS A 23 -7.66 11.78 -0.40
CA LYS A 23 -8.19 13.08 0.01
C LYS A 23 -7.49 13.60 1.26
N ILE A 24 -7.34 12.76 2.28
CA ILE A 24 -6.64 13.15 3.51
C ILE A 24 -5.19 13.51 3.19
N ALA A 25 -4.50 12.67 2.43
CA ALA A 25 -3.12 12.90 2.08
C ALA A 25 -2.94 14.23 1.33
N PHE A 26 -3.82 14.51 0.38
CA PHE A 26 -3.77 15.76 -0.38
C PHE A 26 -4.05 16.97 0.52
N ASP A 27 -5.11 16.90 1.32
CA ASP A 27 -5.53 18.05 2.15
C ASP A 27 -4.48 18.41 3.21
N TYR A 28 -3.82 17.40 3.79
CA TYR A 28 -2.81 17.62 4.84
C TYR A 28 -1.38 17.61 4.32
N ARG A 29 -1.18 17.40 3.02
CA ARG A 29 0.14 17.31 2.38
C ARG A 29 0.99 16.18 2.96
N PHE A 30 0.33 15.07 3.26
CA PHE A 30 0.99 13.85 3.71
C PHE A 30 1.35 12.98 2.51
N LYS A 31 2.39 12.16 2.66
CA LYS A 31 2.65 11.07 1.72
C LYS A 31 1.56 10.02 1.87
N ILE A 32 1.45 9.14 0.89
CA ILE A 32 0.52 8.03 0.94
C ILE A 32 1.25 6.71 0.70
N LEU A 33 0.90 5.71 1.50
CA LEU A 33 1.24 4.31 1.25
C LEU A 33 -0.05 3.60 0.86
N ASP A 34 -0.09 3.11 -0.38
CA ASP A 34 -1.16 2.22 -0.83
C ASP A 34 -0.65 0.79 -0.71
N SER A 35 -0.99 0.12 0.39
CA SER A 35 -0.50 -1.21 0.68
C SER A 35 -0.97 -2.23 -0.36
N GLY A 36 -2.21 -2.14 -0.82
CA GLY A 36 -2.73 -3.02 -1.86
C GLY A 36 -1.92 -2.91 -3.15
N LEU A 37 -1.58 -1.70 -3.54
CA LEU A 37 -0.76 -1.46 -4.73
C LEU A 37 0.65 -2.02 -4.55
N LEU A 38 1.21 -1.92 -3.35
CA LEU A 38 2.53 -2.48 -3.05
C LEU A 38 2.53 -4.01 -3.21
N TYR A 39 1.50 -4.70 -2.73
CA TYR A 39 1.37 -6.14 -2.91
C TYR A 39 1.19 -6.52 -4.38
N ARG A 40 0.48 -5.71 -5.15
CA ARG A 40 0.35 -5.92 -6.61
C ARG A 40 1.68 -5.74 -7.32
N LEU A 41 2.47 -4.77 -6.91
CA LEU A 41 3.81 -4.57 -7.45
C LEU A 41 4.69 -5.78 -7.13
N PHE A 42 4.63 -6.28 -5.91
CA PHE A 42 5.37 -7.48 -5.53
C PHE A 42 4.97 -8.67 -6.42
N ALA A 43 3.68 -8.87 -6.63
CA ALA A 43 3.17 -9.94 -7.48
C ALA A 43 3.66 -9.80 -8.93
N TYR A 44 3.65 -8.58 -9.45
CA TYR A 44 4.11 -8.29 -10.81
C TYR A 44 5.60 -8.64 -10.97
N LEU A 45 6.42 -8.23 -10.02
CA LEU A 45 7.85 -8.52 -10.05
C LEU A 45 8.14 -10.00 -9.82
N HIS A 46 7.32 -10.67 -9.03
CA HIS A 46 7.46 -12.10 -8.74
C HIS A 46 7.27 -12.96 -9.97
N LYS A 47 6.55 -12.52 -10.97
CA LYS A 47 6.42 -13.26 -12.23
C LYS A 47 7.75 -13.49 -12.92
N LYS A 48 8.71 -12.59 -12.74
CA LYS A 48 10.02 -12.66 -13.40
C LYS A 48 11.15 -13.07 -12.47
N ASN A 49 10.91 -13.05 -11.18
CA ASN A 49 11.94 -13.32 -10.18
C ASN A 49 11.31 -13.97 -8.95
N SER A 50 11.79 -15.15 -8.58
CA SER A 50 11.26 -15.88 -7.43
C SER A 50 11.97 -15.54 -6.12
N ASP A 51 13.02 -14.74 -6.15
CA ASP A 51 13.78 -14.36 -4.97
C ASP A 51 13.13 -13.13 -4.30
N TYR A 52 12.51 -13.36 -3.14
CA TYR A 52 11.79 -12.32 -2.43
C TYR A 52 12.69 -11.17 -1.97
N GLU A 53 13.94 -11.47 -1.60
CA GLU A 53 14.87 -10.43 -1.18
C GLU A 53 15.27 -9.51 -2.34
N GLU A 54 15.49 -10.08 -3.52
CA GLU A 54 15.78 -9.28 -4.72
C GLU A 54 14.60 -8.42 -5.11
N ILE A 55 13.38 -8.95 -5.00
CA ILE A 55 12.18 -8.18 -5.27
C ILE A 55 12.08 -7.00 -4.29
N ALA A 56 12.28 -7.26 -3.01
CA ALA A 56 12.23 -6.23 -1.98
C ALA A 56 13.28 -5.15 -2.23
N ASP A 57 14.50 -5.53 -2.58
CA ASP A 57 15.58 -4.59 -2.87
C ASP A 57 15.25 -3.73 -4.10
N LYS A 58 14.67 -4.32 -5.12
CA LYS A 58 14.24 -3.56 -6.29
C LYS A 58 13.16 -2.53 -5.94
N ILE A 59 12.20 -2.92 -5.13
CA ILE A 59 11.14 -1.99 -4.70
C ILE A 59 11.74 -0.81 -3.93
N LYS A 60 12.68 -1.07 -3.02
CA LYS A 60 13.32 0.00 -2.25
C LYS A 60 14.16 0.94 -3.11
N ASN A 61 14.90 0.40 -4.07
CA ASN A 61 15.99 1.15 -4.72
C ASN A 61 15.68 1.62 -6.13
N LYS A 62 14.75 0.99 -6.83
CA LYS A 62 14.51 1.26 -8.26
C LYS A 62 13.08 1.66 -8.60
N ILE A 63 12.15 1.46 -7.70
CA ILE A 63 10.75 1.78 -7.94
C ILE A 63 10.44 3.14 -7.33
N ILE A 64 9.71 3.97 -8.08
CA ILE A 64 9.25 5.27 -7.62
C ILE A 64 7.73 5.25 -7.53
N PHE A 65 7.21 5.65 -6.37
CA PHE A 65 5.79 5.85 -6.16
C PHE A 65 5.49 7.34 -6.21
N GLN A 66 4.56 7.74 -7.05
CA GLN A 66 4.15 9.13 -7.16
C GLN A 66 2.67 9.26 -6.81
N SER A 67 2.39 9.97 -5.72
CA SER A 67 1.02 10.20 -5.28
C SER A 67 0.46 11.44 -5.94
N LYS A 68 -0.72 11.31 -6.54
CA LYS A 68 -1.51 12.45 -7.01
C LYS A 68 -2.89 12.34 -6.38
N ARG A 69 -3.68 13.40 -6.50
CA ARG A 69 -5.01 13.41 -5.91
C ARG A 69 -5.88 12.27 -6.43
N GLU A 70 -5.81 11.99 -7.73
CA GLU A 70 -6.65 11.00 -8.40
C GLU A 70 -6.16 9.57 -8.24
N ALA A 71 -4.84 9.36 -8.03
CA ALA A 71 -4.28 8.02 -7.99
C ALA A 71 -2.83 8.03 -7.51
N VAL A 72 -2.33 6.84 -7.18
CA VAL A 72 -0.91 6.59 -6.96
C VAL A 72 -0.35 5.92 -8.21
N TYR A 73 0.74 6.45 -8.71
CA TYR A 73 1.42 5.94 -9.91
C TYR A 73 2.72 5.27 -9.53
N VAL A 74 3.07 4.20 -10.25
CA VAL A 74 4.27 3.41 -9.99
C VAL A 74 5.16 3.42 -11.24
N PHE A 75 6.42 3.77 -11.05
CA PHE A 75 7.40 3.85 -12.12
C PHE A 75 8.56 2.90 -11.87
N ASP A 76 8.89 2.11 -12.89
CA ASP A 76 10.09 1.27 -12.91
C ASP A 76 11.05 1.89 -13.93
N GLN A 77 12.12 2.53 -13.44
CA GLN A 77 13.11 3.25 -14.26
C GLN A 77 12.41 4.34 -15.08
N SER A 78 11.75 4.97 -15.24
CA SER A 78 11.06 5.95 -16.08
C SER A 78 9.80 5.40 -16.76
N ASN A 79 9.56 4.09 -16.65
CA ASN A 79 8.38 3.48 -17.25
C ASN A 79 7.23 3.46 -16.26
N ASP A 80 6.09 4.03 -16.64
CA ASP A 80 4.86 3.96 -15.84
C ASP A 80 4.27 2.56 -16.00
N ILE A 81 4.33 1.77 -14.93
CA ILE A 81 3.80 0.41 -14.92
C ILE A 81 2.46 0.30 -14.19
N THR A 82 1.88 1.41 -13.80
CA THR A 82 0.67 1.43 -12.96
C THR A 82 -0.46 0.58 -13.53
N ASN A 83 -0.75 0.72 -14.82
CA ASN A 83 -1.84 -0.03 -15.44
C ASN A 83 -1.59 -1.55 -15.47
N LYS A 84 -0.32 -1.95 -15.54
CA LYS A 84 0.05 -3.37 -15.48
C LYS A 84 -0.27 -3.99 -14.13
N LEU A 85 -0.32 -3.19 -13.08
CA LEU A 85 -0.60 -3.65 -11.72
C LEU A 85 -2.10 -3.77 -11.43
N ARG A 86 -2.95 -3.22 -12.30
CA ARG A 86 -4.41 -3.15 -12.07
C ARG A 86 -5.19 -4.25 -12.78
N THR A 87 -4.52 -5.24 -13.35
CA THR A 87 -5.20 -6.37 -13.99
C THR A 87 -5.76 -7.33 -12.94
N GLU A 88 -6.80 -8.08 -13.32
CA GLU A 88 -7.36 -9.10 -12.44
C GLU A 88 -6.35 -10.21 -12.12
N GLU A 89 -5.51 -10.57 -13.10
CA GLU A 89 -4.48 -11.55 -12.90
C GLU A 89 -3.52 -11.16 -11.77
N ILE A 90 -3.05 -9.91 -11.79
CA ILE A 90 -2.16 -9.40 -10.76
C ILE A 90 -2.89 -9.30 -9.41
N ALA A 91 -4.14 -8.88 -9.41
CA ALA A 91 -4.94 -8.82 -8.18
C ALA A 91 -5.06 -10.19 -7.51
N LYS A 92 -5.28 -11.25 -8.30
CA LYS A 92 -5.36 -12.61 -7.78
C LYS A 92 -4.02 -13.08 -7.20
N GLU A 93 -2.94 -12.84 -7.92
CA GLU A 93 -1.60 -13.20 -7.44
C GLU A 93 -1.23 -12.42 -6.17
N ALA A 94 -1.55 -11.14 -6.12
CA ALA A 94 -1.31 -10.33 -4.93
C ALA A 94 -2.08 -10.87 -3.73
N SER A 95 -3.33 -11.25 -3.93
CA SER A 95 -4.15 -11.84 -2.87
C SER A 95 -3.55 -13.13 -2.32
N LYS A 96 -3.04 -14.00 -3.19
CA LYS A 96 -2.36 -15.23 -2.77
C LYS A 96 -1.10 -14.92 -1.98
N LEU A 97 -0.27 -14.02 -2.49
CA LEU A 97 1.00 -13.68 -1.87
C LEU A 97 0.81 -12.97 -0.53
N SER A 98 -0.23 -12.16 -0.39
CA SER A 98 -0.48 -11.43 0.85
C SER A 98 -0.84 -12.33 2.04
N SER A 99 -1.21 -13.58 1.79
CA SER A 99 -1.47 -14.55 2.85
C SER A 99 -0.21 -15.28 3.32
N ARG A 100 0.91 -15.10 2.63
CA ARG A 100 2.17 -15.77 2.97
C ARG A 100 2.97 -14.92 3.96
N ASP A 101 3.36 -15.52 5.08
CA ASP A 101 4.11 -14.82 6.13
C ASP A 101 5.43 -14.25 5.64
N ASN A 102 6.16 -15.00 4.81
CA ASN A 102 7.46 -14.53 4.31
C ASN A 102 7.33 -13.34 3.36
N VAL A 103 6.26 -13.25 2.58
CA VAL A 103 5.97 -12.07 1.76
C VAL A 103 5.63 -10.88 2.65
N ARG A 104 4.79 -11.08 3.63
CA ARG A 104 4.40 -10.02 4.57
C ARG A 104 5.61 -9.48 5.33
N LYS A 105 6.52 -10.36 5.75
CA LYS A 105 7.77 -9.95 6.41
C LYS A 105 8.65 -9.15 5.45
N SER A 106 8.79 -9.58 4.20
CA SER A 106 9.59 -8.86 3.21
C SER A 106 9.07 -7.45 2.98
N LEU A 107 7.75 -7.27 3.01
CA LEU A 107 7.14 -5.96 2.75
C LEU A 107 6.97 -5.10 4.00
N PHE A 108 7.08 -5.67 5.20
CA PHE A 108 6.85 -4.92 6.43
C PHE A 108 7.79 -3.71 6.53
N ASP A 109 9.09 -3.93 6.35
CA ASP A 109 10.08 -2.86 6.45
C ASP A 109 9.91 -1.83 5.34
N ILE A 110 9.54 -2.27 4.15
CA ILE A 110 9.27 -1.37 3.03
C ILE A 110 8.09 -0.46 3.35
N GLN A 111 7.01 -1.03 3.89
CA GLN A 111 5.84 -0.24 4.28
C GLN A 111 6.20 0.79 5.34
N ARG A 112 6.94 0.39 6.37
CA ARG A 112 7.40 1.32 7.40
C ARG A 112 8.30 2.42 6.83
N SER A 113 9.09 2.11 5.81
CA SER A 113 10.02 3.07 5.19
C SER A 113 9.32 4.23 4.47
N PHE A 114 8.02 4.11 4.20
CA PHE A 114 7.25 5.22 3.62
C PHE A 114 7.06 6.37 4.60
N TYR A 115 7.22 6.13 5.90
CA TYR A 115 7.02 7.14 6.91
C TYR A 115 8.13 8.18 6.92
N ASN A 116 7.74 9.45 7.07
CA ASN A 116 8.63 10.52 7.44
C ASN A 116 7.87 11.50 8.35
N ASP A 117 8.59 12.42 9.01
CA ASP A 117 8.02 13.32 10.01
C ASP A 117 6.94 14.26 9.45
N LYS A 118 6.92 14.46 8.15
CA LYS A 118 5.93 15.35 7.50
C LYS A 118 4.54 14.72 7.48
N GLY A 119 4.45 13.41 7.67
CA GLY A 119 3.19 12.70 7.77
C GLY A 119 2.98 11.67 6.67
N LEU A 120 2.22 10.64 7.02
CA LEU A 120 1.90 9.54 6.12
C LEU A 120 0.45 9.11 6.33
N VAL A 121 -0.26 8.89 5.24
CA VAL A 121 -1.53 8.16 5.25
C VAL A 121 -1.24 6.75 4.73
N ALA A 122 -1.53 5.74 5.54
CA ALA A 122 -1.32 4.35 5.18
C ALA A 122 -2.67 3.67 4.95
N ASP A 123 -2.90 3.27 3.72
CA ASP A 123 -4.13 2.66 3.24
C ASP A 123 -3.92 1.16 3.09
N GLY A 124 -4.74 0.35 3.75
CA GLY A 124 -4.61 -1.10 3.66
C GLY A 124 -5.72 -1.84 4.40
N ARG A 125 -5.35 -2.95 5.01
CA ARG A 125 -6.27 -3.77 5.81
C ARG A 125 -5.77 -4.03 7.21
N ASP A 126 -4.48 -3.92 7.44
CA ASP A 126 -3.81 -4.18 8.73
C ASP A 126 -2.83 -3.07 9.09
N MET A 127 -3.04 -1.88 8.55
CA MET A 127 -2.10 -0.78 8.78
C MET A 127 -2.09 -0.34 10.23
N GLY A 128 -3.26 -0.16 10.83
CA GLY A 128 -3.37 0.30 12.22
C GLY A 128 -3.17 -0.80 13.26
N THR A 129 -3.31 -2.06 12.85
CA THR A 129 -3.22 -3.21 13.77
C THR A 129 -1.87 -3.92 13.72
N VAL A 130 -1.16 -3.84 12.61
CA VAL A 130 0.10 -4.56 12.43
C VAL A 130 1.24 -3.61 12.06
N VAL A 131 1.11 -2.89 10.93
CA VAL A 131 2.25 -2.16 10.36
C VAL A 131 2.56 -0.88 11.12
N PHE A 132 1.53 -0.09 11.44
CA PHE A 132 1.67 1.17 12.15
C PHE A 132 0.82 1.16 13.41
N LYS A 133 1.14 0.26 14.32
CA LYS A 133 0.46 0.20 15.63
C LYS A 133 0.59 1.50 16.40
N ASP A 134 1.63 2.26 16.12
CA ASP A 134 1.96 3.54 16.73
C ASP A 134 1.38 4.75 15.99
N ALA A 135 0.49 4.53 15.01
CA ALA A 135 -0.18 5.62 14.31
C ALA A 135 -0.99 6.49 15.27
N LYS A 136 -0.93 7.81 15.08
CA LYS A 136 -1.65 8.73 15.95
C LYS A 136 -3.16 8.71 15.71
N LEU A 137 -3.61 8.31 14.54
CA LEU A 137 -5.03 8.17 14.22
C LEU A 137 -5.24 6.94 13.38
N LYS A 138 -6.22 6.13 13.77
CA LYS A 138 -6.56 4.88 13.06
C LYS A 138 -8.02 4.92 12.66
N ILE A 139 -8.26 4.86 11.36
CA ILE A 139 -9.61 4.87 10.78
C ILE A 139 -9.90 3.47 10.24
N PHE A 140 -11.05 2.93 10.61
CA PHE A 140 -11.50 1.63 10.14
C PHE A 140 -12.82 1.84 9.41
N LEU A 141 -12.82 1.61 8.08
CA LEU A 141 -14.01 1.74 7.26
C LEU A 141 -14.73 0.41 7.16
N LYS A 142 -16.06 0.48 7.13
CA LYS A 142 -16.91 -0.68 6.87
C LYS A 142 -17.74 -0.36 5.63
N ALA A 143 -18.00 -1.38 4.81
CA ALA A 143 -18.91 -1.26 3.70
C ALA A 143 -20.20 -2.00 4.04
N SER A 144 -21.36 -1.40 3.73
CA SER A 144 -22.64 -2.09 3.89
C SER A 144 -22.70 -3.27 2.91
N SER A 145 -23.52 -4.29 3.23
CA SER A 145 -23.69 -5.43 2.33
C SER A 145 -24.23 -5.01 0.95
N LYS A 146 -25.02 -3.94 0.88
CA LYS A 146 -25.50 -3.38 -0.38
C LYS A 146 -24.36 -2.82 -1.23
N VAL A 147 -23.39 -2.17 -0.62
CA VAL A 147 -22.24 -1.61 -1.31
C VAL A 147 -21.30 -2.71 -1.77
N ARG A 148 -21.15 -3.77 -0.98
CA ARG A 148 -20.27 -4.89 -1.33
C ARG A 148 -20.85 -5.78 -2.42
N ALA A 149 -22.14 -5.85 -2.50
CA ALA A 149 -22.80 -6.65 -3.52
C ALA A 149 -22.71 -6.00 -4.88
#